data_6cceccf975d9017431383a2cc1bc0a65
#
_entry.id   6cceccf975d9017431383a2cc1bc0a65
#
_cell.length_a   1.000
_cell.length_b   1.000
_cell.length_c   1.000
_cell.angle_alpha   90.00
_cell.angle_beta   90.00
_cell.angle_gamma   90.00
#
_symmetry.space_group_name_H-M   'P 1'
#
loop_
_entity.id
_entity.type
_entity.pdbx_description
1 polymer ?
#
loop_
_entity_poly.entity_id
_entity_poly.type
_entity_poly.pdbx_seq_one_letter_code
_entity_poly.pdbx_strand_id
1 'polypeptide(L)'
;MIAFLDVIRLDTVTARVRTPSQSPVNNYEGIIVMTTTGETARPLPLLGQAVGQAQASLTKLLTGILAGTGTSHPVWLGLQRLNALGGQSAREAYEADLSYWLQLDGPAAARLAGDVVAAGMAASGDDGSVALSARGRALREEVLVASAQVTGPMLATIDRADLDTTIRTLEKITTLARETSDTEGNQ
;
A
#
# COMPACT_ATOMS: atom_id res chain seq x y z
N MET A 1 3.89 2.67 1.03
CA MET A 1 3.34 1.92 -0.12
C MET A 1 2.06 1.15 0.25
N ILE A 2 2.01 0.45 1.38
CA ILE A 2 0.85 -0.37 1.81
C ILE A 2 -0.40 0.48 2.06
N ALA A 3 -0.28 1.67 2.68
CA ALA A 3 -1.43 2.56 2.89
C ALA A 3 -2.09 3.08 1.60
N PHE A 4 -1.38 2.99 0.47
CA PHE A 4 -1.90 3.38 -0.84
C PHE A 4 -2.59 2.22 -1.57
N LEU A 5 -2.24 0.96 -1.24
CA LEU A 5 -2.84 -0.23 -1.82
C LEU A 5 -4.25 -0.51 -1.28
N ASP A 6 -4.54 -0.10 -0.03
CA ASP A 6 -5.89 -0.20 0.52
C ASP A 6 -6.92 0.66 -0.22
N VAL A 7 -6.48 1.76 -0.86
CA VAL A 7 -7.33 2.61 -1.72
C VAL A 7 -7.76 1.88 -3.00
N ILE A 8 -6.91 0.99 -3.53
CA ILE A 8 -7.15 0.25 -4.77
C ILE A 8 -8.12 -0.94 -4.55
N ARG A 9 -8.23 -1.43 -3.32
CA ARG A 9 -9.08 -2.60 -2.99
C ARG A 9 -10.59 -2.30 -2.85
N LEU A 10 -10.99 -1.03 -2.80
CA LEU A 10 -12.37 -0.64 -2.49
C LEU A 10 -13.34 -0.60 -3.68
N ASP A 11 -12.89 -0.78 -4.94
CA ASP A 11 -13.75 -0.71 -6.12
C ASP A 11 -14.05 -2.09 -6.75
N THR A 12 -14.64 -3.01 -5.97
CA THR A 12 -15.38 -4.14 -6.54
C THR A 12 -16.87 -3.83 -6.56
N VAL A 13 -17.27 -2.80 -7.29
CA VAL A 13 -18.66 -2.65 -7.75
C VAL A 13 -18.79 -3.31 -9.10
N THR A 14 -19.58 -4.36 -9.12
CA THR A 14 -19.96 -5.21 -10.24
C THR A 14 -20.36 -4.43 -11.49
N ALA A 15 -19.48 -4.26 -12.46
CA ALA A 15 -19.86 -3.90 -13.82
C ALA A 15 -19.90 -5.17 -14.68
N ARG A 16 -21.10 -5.59 -15.03
CA ARG A 16 -21.41 -6.68 -15.96
C ARG A 16 -20.90 -6.29 -17.34
N VAL A 17 -19.78 -6.83 -17.80
CA VAL A 17 -19.28 -6.63 -19.16
C VAL A 17 -19.93 -7.68 -20.06
N ARG A 18 -20.65 -7.19 -21.06
CA ARG A 18 -21.17 -7.92 -22.22
C ARG A 18 -20.01 -8.42 -23.07
N THR A 19 -19.98 -9.70 -23.33
CA THR A 19 -19.07 -10.34 -24.31
C THR A 19 -19.43 -9.92 -25.76
N PRO A 20 -18.46 -9.58 -26.60
CA PRO A 20 -18.61 -9.66 -28.02
C PRO A 20 -18.04 -10.97 -28.57
N SER A 21 -18.82 -11.49 -29.47
CA SER A 21 -18.75 -12.57 -30.44
C SER A 21 -17.39 -12.85 -31.09
N GLN A 22 -17.22 -14.14 -31.36
CA GLN A 22 -16.15 -14.82 -32.12
C GLN A 22 -16.04 -14.36 -33.56
N SER A 23 -14.82 -14.39 -34.13
CA SER A 23 -14.51 -14.85 -35.51
C SER A 23 -13.03 -14.68 -35.86
N PRO A 24 -12.52 -15.27 -36.93
CA PRO A 24 -12.23 -16.70 -37.10
C PRO A 24 -10.70 -17.02 -37.27
N VAL A 25 -10.43 -18.30 -37.28
CA VAL A 25 -9.16 -19.00 -37.53
C VAL A 25 -8.43 -18.49 -38.77
N ASN A 26 -7.12 -18.20 -38.65
CA ASN A 26 -6.19 -18.25 -39.77
C ASN A 26 -5.01 -19.16 -39.43
N ASN A 27 -4.99 -20.32 -40.08
CA ASN A 27 -3.86 -21.23 -40.14
C ASN A 27 -2.72 -20.57 -40.94
N TYR A 28 -1.54 -20.45 -40.31
CA TYR A 28 -0.28 -20.47 -41.04
C TYR A 28 0.64 -21.51 -40.38
N GLU A 29 0.82 -22.61 -41.12
CA GLU A 29 1.91 -23.56 -40.88
C GLU A 29 3.26 -22.91 -41.21
N GLY A 30 4.23 -23.25 -40.40
CA GLY A 30 5.64 -23.31 -40.78
C GLY A 30 6.51 -22.13 -40.35
N ILE A 31 7.35 -22.49 -39.50
CA ILE A 31 8.77 -22.16 -39.18
C ILE A 31 8.90 -21.94 -37.68
N ILE A 32 9.35 -22.96 -37.00
CA ILE A 32 9.91 -22.86 -35.66
C ILE A 32 11.26 -22.14 -35.81
N VAL A 33 11.25 -20.80 -35.73
CA VAL A 33 12.43 -20.04 -35.40
C VAL A 33 12.51 -20.04 -33.87
N MET A 34 13.36 -20.89 -33.32
CA MET A 34 13.82 -20.73 -31.93
C MET A 34 14.61 -19.41 -31.84
N THR A 35 13.92 -18.32 -31.73
CA THR A 35 14.51 -17.11 -31.17
C THR A 35 14.56 -17.33 -29.66
N THR A 36 15.66 -17.80 -29.15
CA THR A 36 16.08 -17.55 -27.78
C THR A 36 16.22 -16.02 -27.66
N THR A 37 15.10 -15.36 -27.46
CA THR A 37 15.08 -13.98 -27.02
C THR A 37 15.61 -14.03 -25.59
N GLY A 38 16.91 -13.84 -25.45
CA GLY A 38 17.53 -13.56 -24.17
C GLY A 38 16.89 -12.27 -23.65
N GLU A 39 15.81 -12.41 -22.92
CA GLU A 39 15.26 -11.36 -22.08
C GLU A 39 16.35 -11.04 -21.06
N THR A 40 17.16 -10.04 -21.38
CA THR A 40 18.18 -9.53 -20.48
C THR A 40 17.44 -9.05 -19.24
N ALA A 41 17.48 -9.86 -18.19
CA ALA A 41 16.92 -9.49 -16.89
C ALA A 41 17.44 -8.09 -16.55
N ARG A 42 16.52 -7.12 -16.43
CA ARG A 42 16.86 -5.76 -16.01
C ARG A 42 17.62 -5.83 -14.68
N PRO A 43 18.78 -5.15 -14.59
CA PRO A 43 19.55 -5.20 -13.36
C PRO A 43 18.71 -4.79 -12.13
N LEU A 44 18.84 -5.52 -11.03
CA LEU A 44 18.17 -5.22 -9.75
C LEU A 44 18.28 -3.75 -9.28
N PRO A 45 19.43 -3.04 -9.52
CA PRO A 45 19.53 -1.61 -9.21
C PRO A 45 18.45 -0.75 -9.87
N LEU A 46 17.99 -1.09 -11.08
CA LEU A 46 16.93 -0.37 -11.77
C LEU A 46 15.56 -0.59 -11.12
N LEU A 47 15.32 -1.77 -10.56
CA LEU A 47 14.09 -2.04 -9.81
C LEU A 47 14.01 -1.18 -8.55
N GLY A 48 15.06 -1.16 -7.72
CA GLY A 48 15.12 -0.32 -6.52
C GLY A 48 14.91 1.15 -6.82
N GLN A 49 15.54 1.66 -7.87
CA GLN A 49 15.36 3.03 -8.33
C GLN A 49 13.90 3.31 -8.75
N ALA A 50 13.29 2.42 -9.53
CA ALA A 50 11.91 2.59 -9.99
C ALA A 50 10.92 2.59 -8.82
N VAL A 51 11.09 1.65 -7.86
CA VAL A 51 10.28 1.59 -6.65
C VAL A 51 10.44 2.87 -5.81
N GLY A 52 11.68 3.33 -5.59
CA GLY A 52 11.94 4.55 -4.83
C GLY A 52 11.34 5.80 -5.47
N GLN A 53 11.43 5.94 -6.80
CA GLN A 53 10.82 7.06 -7.53
C GLN A 53 9.29 7.03 -7.47
N ALA A 54 8.69 5.85 -7.65
CA ALA A 54 7.24 5.67 -7.52
C ALA A 54 6.77 6.02 -6.09
N GLN A 55 7.46 5.51 -5.07
CA GLN A 55 7.15 5.82 -3.68
C GLN A 55 7.24 7.31 -3.38
N ALA A 56 8.33 8.00 -3.80
CA ALA A 56 8.49 9.42 -3.58
C ALA A 56 7.36 10.23 -4.23
N SER A 57 6.98 9.89 -5.46
CA SER A 57 5.91 10.55 -6.20
C SER A 57 4.54 10.37 -5.53
N LEU A 58 4.20 9.14 -5.14
CA LEU A 58 2.95 8.83 -4.45
C LEU A 58 2.90 9.48 -3.06
N THR A 59 4.01 9.49 -2.31
CA THR A 59 4.10 10.18 -1.02
C THR A 59 3.88 11.68 -1.18
N LYS A 60 4.42 12.30 -2.24
CA LYS A 60 4.20 13.73 -2.53
C LYS A 60 2.72 14.03 -2.81
N LEU A 61 2.03 13.18 -3.57
CA LEU A 61 0.58 13.32 -3.82
C LEU A 61 -0.21 13.21 -2.51
N LEU A 62 0.05 12.19 -1.71
CA LEU A 62 -0.61 12.00 -0.42
C LEU A 62 -0.35 13.16 0.53
N THR A 63 0.89 13.66 0.61
CA THR A 63 1.23 14.83 1.44
C THR A 63 0.45 16.06 1.00
N GLY A 64 0.26 16.27 -0.31
CA GLY A 64 -0.60 17.34 -0.82
C GLY A 64 -2.05 17.20 -0.38
N ILE A 65 -2.61 16.01 -0.38
CA ILE A 65 -3.97 15.73 0.11
C ILE A 65 -4.06 16.00 1.62
N LEU A 66 -3.08 15.52 2.40
CA LEU A 66 -3.06 15.67 3.85
C LEU A 66 -2.86 17.12 4.30
N ALA A 67 -2.21 17.96 3.50
CA ALA A 67 -1.97 19.37 3.85
C ALA A 67 -3.25 20.14 4.19
N GLY A 68 -4.38 19.82 3.53
CA GLY A 68 -5.69 20.40 3.81
C GLY A 68 -6.35 19.90 5.10
N THR A 69 -5.87 18.78 5.67
CA THR A 69 -6.50 18.14 6.84
C THR A 69 -5.82 18.47 8.17
N GLY A 70 -4.66 19.13 8.13
CA GLY A 70 -3.83 19.38 9.31
C GLY A 70 -3.19 18.12 9.90
N THR A 71 -3.18 17.00 9.16
CA THR A 71 -2.63 15.69 9.61
C THR A 71 -1.29 15.44 8.94
N SER A 72 -0.29 15.06 9.74
CA SER A 72 1.02 14.68 9.20
C SER A 72 0.99 13.30 8.55
N HIS A 73 1.90 13.06 7.60
CA HIS A 73 2.03 11.76 6.95
C HIS A 73 2.30 10.61 7.94
N PRO A 74 3.18 10.73 8.95
CA PRO A 74 3.35 9.65 9.95
C PRO A 74 2.06 9.34 10.72
N VAL A 75 1.32 10.36 11.19
CA VAL A 75 0.04 10.16 11.89
C VAL A 75 -0.99 9.47 10.99
N TRP A 76 -1.03 9.82 9.71
CA TRP A 76 -1.86 9.13 8.73
C TRP A 76 -1.49 7.65 8.60
N LEU A 77 -0.20 7.31 8.51
CA LEU A 77 0.25 5.92 8.46
C LEU A 77 -0.14 5.16 9.72
N GLY A 78 0.05 5.75 10.91
CA GLY A 78 -0.40 5.17 12.17
C GLY A 78 -1.91 4.90 12.18
N LEU A 79 -2.71 5.87 11.74
CA LEU A 79 -4.17 5.74 11.62
C LEU A 79 -4.56 4.55 10.71
N GLN A 80 -3.90 4.41 9.57
CA GLN A 80 -4.15 3.32 8.63
C GLN A 80 -3.78 1.96 9.24
N ARG A 81 -2.68 1.88 10.00
CA ARG A 81 -2.29 0.64 10.68
C ARG A 81 -3.30 0.24 11.75
N LEU A 82 -3.77 1.19 12.57
CA LEU A 82 -4.82 0.91 13.55
C LEU A 82 -6.12 0.45 12.88
N ASN A 83 -6.49 1.04 11.75
CA ASN A 83 -7.65 0.57 10.99
C ASN A 83 -7.46 -0.87 10.45
N ALA A 84 -6.26 -1.24 10.00
CA ALA A 84 -5.95 -2.58 9.52
C ALA A 84 -6.05 -3.64 10.63
N LEU A 85 -5.87 -3.24 11.89
CA LEU A 85 -6.10 -4.06 13.09
C LEU A 85 -7.59 -4.13 13.52
N GLY A 86 -8.51 -3.71 12.66
CA GLY A 86 -9.94 -3.70 12.96
C GLY A 86 -10.44 -2.44 13.67
N GLY A 87 -9.62 -1.40 13.76
CA GLY A 87 -9.96 -0.12 14.35
C GLY A 87 -9.81 -0.05 15.87
N GLN A 88 -9.40 -1.13 16.50
CA GLN A 88 -9.08 -1.21 17.92
C GLN A 88 -8.02 -2.30 18.17
N SER A 89 -7.10 -2.06 19.10
CA SER A 89 -6.06 -3.02 19.48
C SER A 89 -5.58 -2.74 20.90
N ALA A 90 -4.96 -3.73 21.57
CA ALA A 90 -4.11 -3.46 22.72
C ALA A 90 -2.96 -2.55 22.27
N ARG A 91 -2.51 -1.64 23.15
CA ARG A 91 -1.48 -0.65 22.81
C ARG A 91 -0.17 -1.31 22.38
N GLU A 92 0.27 -2.33 23.10
CA GLU A 92 1.48 -3.07 22.79
C GLU A 92 1.40 -3.76 21.42
N ALA A 93 0.27 -4.35 21.09
CA ALA A 93 0.05 -4.99 19.79
C ALA A 93 0.03 -3.96 18.65
N TYR A 94 -0.53 -2.78 18.89
CA TYR A 94 -0.51 -1.68 17.91
C TYR A 94 0.91 -1.13 17.72
N GLU A 95 1.69 -0.94 18.79
CA GLU A 95 3.09 -0.49 18.70
C GLU A 95 3.97 -1.53 18.00
N ALA A 96 3.76 -2.83 18.27
CA ALA A 96 4.44 -3.90 17.54
C ALA A 96 4.10 -3.92 16.05
N ASP A 97 2.83 -3.68 15.69
CA ASP A 97 2.39 -3.55 14.29
C ASP A 97 3.03 -2.34 13.60
N LEU A 98 3.09 -1.18 14.25
CA LEU A 98 3.78 0.01 13.75
C LEU A 98 5.27 -0.26 13.53
N SER A 99 5.94 -0.89 14.50
CA SER A 99 7.34 -1.27 14.40
C SER A 99 7.58 -2.17 13.19
N TYR A 100 6.79 -3.22 13.06
CA TYR A 100 6.91 -4.19 11.97
C TYR A 100 6.66 -3.57 10.59
N TRP A 101 5.54 -2.86 10.42
CA TRP A 101 5.12 -2.38 9.11
C TRP A 101 5.84 -1.12 8.64
N LEU A 102 6.21 -0.23 9.56
CA LEU A 102 6.89 1.04 9.25
C LEU A 102 8.39 0.97 9.48
N GLN A 103 8.92 -0.20 9.89
CA GLN A 103 10.35 -0.41 10.17
C GLN A 103 10.88 0.60 11.21
N LEU A 104 10.10 0.80 12.28
CA LEU A 104 10.44 1.68 13.38
C LEU A 104 11.06 0.89 14.54
N ASP A 105 11.98 1.50 15.28
CA ASP A 105 12.35 0.98 16.59
C ASP A 105 11.20 1.12 17.61
N GLY A 106 11.24 0.37 18.70
CA GLY A 106 10.19 0.38 19.71
C GLY A 106 9.85 1.78 20.25
N PRO A 107 10.85 2.61 20.63
CA PRO A 107 10.61 3.99 21.06
C PRO A 107 9.94 4.88 19.99
N ALA A 108 10.28 4.72 18.70
CA ALA A 108 9.66 5.47 17.63
C ALA A 108 8.21 5.00 17.37
N ALA A 109 7.96 3.70 17.44
CA ALA A 109 6.61 3.15 17.32
C ALA A 109 5.69 3.63 18.46
N ALA A 110 6.19 3.62 19.71
CA ALA A 110 5.45 4.13 20.86
C ALA A 110 5.16 5.64 20.75
N ARG A 111 6.12 6.44 20.27
CA ARG A 111 5.90 7.87 20.00
C ARG A 111 4.83 8.07 18.95
N LEU A 112 4.90 7.36 17.83
CA LEU A 112 3.89 7.47 16.76
C LEU A 112 2.49 7.08 17.25
N ALA A 113 2.36 6.01 18.04
CA ALA A 113 1.10 5.62 18.66
C ALA A 113 0.55 6.75 19.55
N GLY A 114 1.43 7.40 20.34
CA GLY A 114 1.09 8.59 21.13
C GLY A 114 0.65 9.78 20.28
N ASP A 115 1.33 10.06 19.17
CA ASP A 115 1.03 11.15 18.25
C ASP A 115 -0.35 10.96 17.59
N VAL A 116 -0.72 9.73 17.24
CA VAL A 116 -2.06 9.39 16.68
C VAL A 116 -3.15 9.71 17.69
N VAL A 117 -2.93 9.40 18.98
CA VAL A 117 -3.86 9.72 20.07
C VAL A 117 -3.89 11.24 20.33
N ALA A 118 -2.72 11.89 20.43
CA ALA A 118 -2.61 13.34 20.66
C ALA A 118 -3.26 14.17 19.54
N ALA A 119 -3.20 13.70 18.29
CA ALA A 119 -3.90 14.30 17.16
C ALA A 119 -5.43 14.08 17.21
N GLY A 120 -5.95 13.33 18.17
CA GLY A 120 -7.37 13.01 18.31
C GLY A 120 -7.88 12.00 17.28
N MET A 121 -6.98 11.30 16.58
CA MET A 121 -7.35 10.29 15.56
C MET A 121 -7.71 8.95 16.21
N ALA A 122 -7.19 8.70 17.39
CA ALA A 122 -7.54 7.55 18.23
C ALA A 122 -7.75 8.01 19.67
N ALA A 123 -8.34 7.15 20.48
CA ALA A 123 -8.50 7.31 21.92
C ALA A 123 -7.88 6.12 22.64
N SER A 124 -7.25 6.37 23.81
CA SER A 124 -6.81 5.31 24.70
C SER A 124 -7.95 4.93 25.65
N GLY A 125 -8.19 3.63 25.82
CA GLY A 125 -9.08 3.09 26.83
C GLY A 125 -8.35 2.91 28.16
N ASP A 126 -9.11 2.82 29.25
CA ASP A 126 -8.61 2.56 30.61
C ASP A 126 -8.02 1.14 30.75
N ASP A 127 -8.37 0.24 29.84
CA ASP A 127 -7.88 -1.12 29.71
C ASP A 127 -6.56 -1.25 28.95
N GLY A 128 -5.93 -0.12 28.60
CA GLY A 128 -4.72 -0.08 27.78
C GLY A 128 -4.97 -0.31 26.28
N SER A 129 -6.21 -0.30 25.85
CA SER A 129 -6.53 -0.36 24.40
C SER A 129 -6.36 0.98 23.72
N VAL A 130 -6.19 0.95 22.39
CA VAL A 130 -6.24 2.11 21.49
C VAL A 130 -7.30 1.85 20.44
N ALA A 131 -8.24 2.78 20.27
CA ALA A 131 -9.34 2.63 19.33
C ALA A 131 -9.48 3.88 18.44
N LEU A 132 -9.87 3.69 17.17
CA LEU A 132 -10.16 4.79 16.26
C LEU A 132 -11.25 5.70 16.84
N SER A 133 -10.99 7.00 16.88
CA SER A 133 -11.97 8.01 17.22
C SER A 133 -12.98 8.22 16.08
N ALA A 134 -14.09 8.90 16.34
CA ALA A 134 -14.99 9.35 15.27
C ALA A 134 -14.27 10.27 14.28
N ARG A 135 -13.38 11.16 14.78
CA ARG A 135 -12.56 12.06 13.96
C ARG A 135 -11.58 11.25 13.08
N GLY A 136 -10.93 10.23 13.63
CA GLY A 136 -10.01 9.38 12.86
C GLY A 136 -10.73 8.64 11.72
N ARG A 137 -11.94 8.12 11.97
CA ARG A 137 -12.76 7.49 10.93
C ARG A 137 -13.19 8.49 9.85
N ALA A 138 -13.65 9.67 10.23
CA ALA A 138 -14.05 10.71 9.29
C ALA A 138 -12.87 11.19 8.42
N LEU A 139 -11.70 11.45 9.03
CA LEU A 139 -10.50 11.83 8.29
C LEU A 139 -10.08 10.74 7.31
N ARG A 140 -10.14 9.48 7.74
CA ARG A 140 -9.79 8.36 6.86
C ARG A 140 -10.69 8.33 5.62
N GLU A 141 -11.98 8.48 5.78
CA GLU A 141 -12.95 8.53 4.66
C GLU A 141 -12.64 9.69 3.72
N GLU A 142 -12.45 10.90 4.27
CA GLU A 142 -12.11 12.10 3.49
C GLU A 142 -10.85 11.91 2.65
N VAL A 143 -9.77 11.41 3.27
CA VAL A 143 -8.49 11.19 2.57
C VAL A 143 -8.61 10.08 1.52
N LEU A 144 -9.37 9.01 1.77
CA LEU A 144 -9.62 7.96 0.79
C LEU A 144 -10.36 8.49 -0.44
N VAL A 145 -11.41 9.29 -0.25
CA VAL A 145 -12.16 9.91 -1.34
C VAL A 145 -11.27 10.86 -2.14
N ALA A 146 -10.53 11.76 -1.46
CA ALA A 146 -9.61 12.69 -2.12
C ALA A 146 -8.49 11.95 -2.87
N SER A 147 -7.94 10.88 -2.30
CA SER A 147 -6.93 10.05 -2.95
C SER A 147 -7.48 9.38 -4.20
N ALA A 148 -8.68 8.81 -4.15
CA ALA A 148 -9.32 8.17 -5.29
C ALA A 148 -9.56 9.15 -6.43
N GLN A 149 -9.96 10.40 -6.13
CA GLN A 149 -10.14 11.46 -7.14
C GLN A 149 -8.84 11.82 -7.87
N VAL A 150 -7.70 11.83 -7.16
CA VAL A 150 -6.40 12.17 -7.73
C VAL A 150 -5.79 10.97 -8.47
N THR A 151 -5.84 9.78 -7.86
CA THR A 151 -5.14 8.59 -8.38
C THR A 151 -5.98 7.76 -9.33
N GLY A 152 -7.31 7.80 -9.22
CA GLY A 152 -8.21 7.03 -10.06
C GLY A 152 -7.99 7.25 -11.55
N PRO A 153 -8.01 8.51 -12.05
CA PRO A 153 -7.74 8.79 -13.47
C PRO A 153 -6.35 8.33 -13.93
N MET A 154 -5.33 8.46 -13.08
CA MET A 154 -3.97 8.03 -13.36
C MET A 154 -3.89 6.49 -13.48
N LEU A 155 -4.45 5.77 -12.51
CA LEU A 155 -4.43 4.32 -12.48
C LEU A 155 -5.31 3.69 -13.57
N ALA A 156 -6.38 4.36 -13.99
CA ALA A 156 -7.22 3.92 -15.08
C ALA A 156 -6.51 3.87 -16.45
N THR A 157 -5.34 4.51 -16.59
CA THR A 157 -4.51 4.43 -17.79
C THR A 157 -3.60 3.20 -17.84
N ILE A 158 -3.53 2.43 -16.75
CA ILE A 158 -2.69 1.25 -16.62
C ILE A 158 -3.57 0.01 -16.70
N ASP A 159 -3.12 -1.00 -17.45
CA ASP A 159 -3.84 -2.27 -17.53
C ASP A 159 -4.03 -2.92 -16.14
N ARG A 160 -5.22 -3.44 -15.89
CA ARG A 160 -5.57 -4.04 -14.59
C ARG A 160 -4.68 -5.24 -14.25
N ALA A 161 -4.35 -6.08 -15.23
CA ALA A 161 -3.50 -7.25 -15.02
C ALA A 161 -2.07 -6.84 -14.68
N ASP A 162 -1.57 -5.73 -15.25
CA ASP A 162 -0.26 -5.17 -14.92
C ASP A 162 -0.23 -4.62 -13.50
N LEU A 163 -1.27 -3.92 -13.06
CA LEU A 163 -1.40 -3.45 -11.68
C LEU A 163 -1.42 -4.62 -10.70
N ASP A 164 -2.25 -5.63 -10.94
CA ASP A 164 -2.37 -6.81 -10.08
C ASP A 164 -1.04 -7.60 -10.03
N THR A 165 -0.32 -7.69 -11.14
CA THR A 165 1.00 -8.33 -11.20
C THR A 165 2.05 -7.53 -10.43
N THR A 166 2.03 -6.20 -10.59
CA THR A 166 2.94 -5.30 -9.86
C THR A 166 2.74 -5.41 -8.36
N ILE A 167 1.48 -5.40 -7.89
CA ILE A 167 1.14 -5.54 -6.46
C ILE A 167 1.71 -6.86 -5.91
N ARG A 168 1.38 -8.00 -6.54
CA ARG A 168 1.88 -9.31 -6.10
C ARG A 168 3.41 -9.39 -6.08
N THR A 169 4.07 -8.78 -7.07
CA THR A 169 5.52 -8.77 -7.15
C THR A 169 6.13 -7.95 -6.01
N LEU A 170 5.59 -6.78 -5.71
CA LEU A 170 6.04 -5.94 -4.61
C LEU A 170 5.79 -6.59 -3.25
N GLU A 171 4.65 -7.27 -3.05
CA GLU A 171 4.37 -8.05 -1.84
C GLU A 171 5.40 -9.16 -1.65
N LYS A 172 5.72 -9.91 -2.71
CA LYS A 172 6.74 -10.97 -2.67
C LYS A 172 8.13 -10.42 -2.33
N ILE A 173 8.54 -9.31 -2.96
CA ILE A 173 9.81 -8.66 -2.66
C ILE A 173 9.87 -8.21 -1.20
N THR A 174 8.79 -7.64 -0.68
CA THR A 174 8.70 -7.21 0.72
C THR A 174 8.88 -8.37 1.68
N THR A 175 8.23 -9.51 1.42
CA THR A 175 8.36 -10.72 2.25
C THR A 175 9.80 -11.23 2.22
N LEU A 176 10.38 -11.44 1.04
CA LEU A 176 11.75 -11.96 0.89
C LEU A 176 12.80 -11.03 1.53
N ALA A 177 12.64 -9.72 1.37
CA ALA A 177 13.58 -8.76 1.98
C ALA A 177 13.56 -8.82 3.51
N ARG A 178 12.37 -9.01 4.12
CA ARG A 178 12.24 -9.16 5.58
C ARG A 178 12.88 -10.46 6.07
N GLU A 179 12.56 -11.58 5.44
CA GLU A 179 13.14 -12.89 5.77
C GLU A 179 14.67 -12.86 5.73
N THR A 180 15.24 -12.15 4.74
CA THR A 180 16.69 -12.00 4.61
C THR A 180 17.27 -11.16 5.76
N SER A 181 16.62 -10.03 6.10
CA SER A 181 17.08 -9.15 7.20
C SER A 181 17.02 -9.85 8.56
N ASP A 182 15.97 -10.64 8.81
CA ASP A 182 15.81 -11.38 10.08
C ASP A 182 16.87 -12.47 10.22
N THR A 183 17.35 -13.05 9.11
CA THR A 183 18.41 -14.06 9.11
C THR A 183 19.78 -13.44 9.38
N GLU A 184 20.07 -12.25 8.86
CA GLU A 184 21.35 -11.55 9.09
C GLU A 184 21.46 -10.96 10.50
N GLY A 185 20.36 -10.53 11.10
CA GLY A 185 20.32 -10.00 12.47
C GLY A 185 20.53 -11.05 13.56
N ASN A 186 20.55 -12.34 13.23
CA ASN A 186 20.66 -13.45 14.16
C ASN A 186 22.04 -14.16 14.11
N GLN A 187 23.03 -13.58 13.42
CA GLN A 187 24.43 -13.99 13.36
C GLN A 187 25.31 -13.04 14.15
#